data_a9839713a6a908564a02225e35efa034
#
_entry.id   a9839713a6a908564a02225e35efa034
#
_cell.length_a   1.000
_cell.length_b   1.000
_cell.length_c   1.000
_cell.angle_alpha   90.00
_cell.angle_beta   90.00
_cell.angle_gamma   90.00
#
_symmetry.space_group_name_H-M   'P 1'
#
loop_
_entity.id
_entity.type
_entity.pdbx_description
1 polymer ?
#
loop_
_entity_poly.entity_id
_entity_poly.type
_entity_poly.pdbx_seq_one_letter_code
_entity_poly.pdbx_strand_id
1 'polypeptide(L)'
;MNRLPLVAAQPGIWMAEQLSSLPNAWSVAHYTELKGNIDAPLLAKAIVEGMRQADTLRMRFVQENGEVWQWVDDAMSLPEPSVVRAESHDVAMALMAADLNQNLRVDSGQPLAFHQLIQVGEGHWYWYQRYHHLVVDGFSFPAITRQIAAIYRAWQNGEPTPASPFTPFVEVVEEYQRYRD
;
A
#
# COMPACT_ATOMS: atom_id res chain seq x y z
N MET A 1 17.70 -10.80 -10.31
CA MET A 1 16.39 -10.91 -9.64
C MET A 1 16.50 -11.91 -8.51
N ASN A 2 16.32 -11.44 -7.27
CA ASN A 2 16.47 -12.27 -6.07
C ASN A 2 15.11 -12.81 -5.64
N ARG A 3 14.79 -14.04 -6.06
CA ARG A 3 13.54 -14.71 -5.68
C ARG A 3 13.61 -15.21 -4.24
N LEU A 4 12.55 -14.94 -3.49
CA LEU A 4 12.42 -15.28 -2.08
C LEU A 4 11.19 -16.17 -1.88
N PRO A 5 11.20 -17.09 -0.91
CA PRO A 5 10.00 -17.85 -0.55
C PRO A 5 8.99 -16.96 0.17
N LEU A 6 7.73 -17.39 0.21
CA LEU A 6 6.73 -16.76 1.07
C LEU A 6 7.08 -17.02 2.53
N VAL A 7 6.81 -16.06 3.41
CA VAL A 7 7.14 -16.14 4.84
C VAL A 7 5.95 -15.77 5.70
N ALA A 8 6.03 -16.16 6.98
CA ALA A 8 5.05 -15.82 8.02
C ALA A 8 3.62 -16.18 7.58
N ALA A 9 2.70 -15.22 7.53
CA ALA A 9 1.31 -15.44 7.16
C ALA A 9 1.07 -15.55 5.65
N GLN A 10 2.06 -15.22 4.82
CA GLN A 10 1.88 -15.16 3.37
C GLN A 10 1.42 -16.48 2.72
N PRO A 11 1.98 -17.65 3.08
CA PRO A 11 1.51 -18.90 2.47
C PRO A 11 0.02 -19.16 2.70
N GLY A 12 -0.46 -18.88 3.92
CA GLY A 12 -1.88 -19.00 4.25
C GLY A 12 -2.76 -18.04 3.48
N ILE A 13 -2.34 -16.79 3.33
CA ILE A 13 -3.07 -15.77 2.59
C ILE A 13 -3.12 -16.14 1.11
N TRP A 14 -1.99 -16.56 0.54
CA TRP A 14 -1.94 -17.00 -0.86
C TRP A 14 -2.93 -18.13 -1.13
N MET A 15 -2.89 -19.17 -0.30
CA MET A 15 -3.77 -20.32 -0.43
C MET A 15 -5.25 -19.92 -0.27
N ALA A 16 -5.56 -19.11 0.74
CA ALA A 16 -6.93 -18.65 0.99
C ALA A 16 -7.47 -17.83 -0.17
N GLU A 17 -6.65 -17.00 -0.80
CA GLU A 17 -7.07 -16.24 -1.97
C GLU A 17 -7.37 -17.17 -3.15
N GLN A 18 -6.53 -18.21 -3.38
CA GLN A 18 -6.77 -19.16 -4.45
C GLN A 18 -8.10 -19.90 -4.28
N LEU A 19 -8.52 -20.12 -3.05
CA LEU A 19 -9.77 -20.83 -2.72
C LEU A 19 -10.97 -19.90 -2.62
N SER A 20 -10.76 -18.58 -2.57
CA SER A 20 -11.84 -17.61 -2.42
C SER A 20 -12.54 -17.34 -3.74
N SER A 21 -13.87 -17.23 -3.70
CA SER A 21 -14.66 -16.75 -4.83
C SER A 21 -14.78 -15.22 -4.88
N LEU A 22 -14.35 -14.52 -3.82
CA LEU A 22 -14.44 -13.07 -3.74
C LEU A 22 -13.15 -12.44 -4.29
N PRO A 23 -13.25 -11.54 -5.28
CA PRO A 23 -12.06 -10.99 -5.95
C PRO A 23 -11.28 -9.98 -5.13
N ASN A 24 -11.82 -9.52 -4.00
CA ASN A 24 -11.20 -8.50 -3.15
C ASN A 24 -11.07 -8.92 -1.68
N ALA A 25 -11.23 -10.22 -1.38
CA ALA A 25 -11.30 -10.72 0.01
C ALA A 25 -10.04 -10.42 0.83
N TRP A 26 -8.89 -10.31 0.18
CA TRP A 26 -7.59 -10.10 0.85
C TRP A 26 -7.01 -8.72 0.62
N SER A 27 -7.83 -7.76 0.22
CA SER A 27 -7.48 -6.35 0.20
C SER A 27 -8.01 -5.66 1.45
N VAL A 28 -7.18 -4.78 2.02
CA VAL A 28 -7.53 -3.97 3.18
C VAL A 28 -7.50 -2.51 2.78
N ALA A 29 -8.49 -1.76 3.25
CA ALA A 29 -8.62 -0.36 2.92
C ALA A 29 -9.15 0.42 4.11
N HIS A 30 -8.68 1.66 4.22
CA HIS A 30 -9.27 2.63 5.13
C HIS A 30 -9.08 4.04 4.58
N TYR A 31 -9.74 5.00 5.19
CA TYR A 31 -9.50 6.40 4.89
C TYR A 31 -9.28 7.19 6.18
N THR A 32 -8.50 8.26 6.04
CA THR A 32 -8.27 9.22 7.11
C THR A 32 -8.93 10.55 6.72
N GLU A 33 -9.70 11.12 7.61
CA GLU A 33 -10.27 12.45 7.41
C GLU A 33 -9.23 13.50 7.76
N LEU A 34 -8.98 14.43 6.82
CA LEU A 34 -8.04 15.52 6.97
C LEU A 34 -8.81 16.84 6.94
N LYS A 35 -8.66 17.65 7.97
CA LYS A 35 -9.29 18.96 8.07
C LYS A 35 -8.23 20.05 8.12
N GLY A 36 -8.46 21.13 7.40
CA GLY A 36 -7.57 22.27 7.29
C GLY A 36 -7.03 22.48 5.90
N ASN A 37 -6.03 23.34 5.78
CA ASN A 37 -5.41 23.64 4.49
C ASN A 37 -4.39 22.55 4.16
N ILE A 38 -4.77 21.65 3.28
CA ILE A 38 -3.93 20.58 2.80
C ILE A 38 -3.37 20.96 1.44
N ASP A 39 -2.04 20.89 1.31
CA ASP A 39 -1.37 20.98 0.02
C ASP A 39 -1.45 19.60 -0.65
N ALA A 40 -2.52 19.37 -1.41
CA ALA A 40 -2.78 18.07 -2.01
C ALA A 40 -1.69 17.63 -2.99
N PRO A 41 -1.15 18.49 -3.87
CA PRO A 41 -0.03 18.08 -4.71
C PRO A 41 1.21 17.67 -3.93
N LEU A 42 1.53 18.37 -2.84
CA LEU A 42 2.65 18.02 -1.97
C LEU A 42 2.41 16.69 -1.24
N LEU A 43 1.20 16.50 -0.72
CA LEU A 43 0.83 15.25 -0.06
C LEU A 43 0.87 14.07 -1.04
N ALA A 44 0.42 14.26 -2.27
CA ALA A 44 0.50 13.23 -3.30
C ALA A 44 1.96 12.81 -3.56
N LYS A 45 2.87 13.76 -3.63
CA LYS A 45 4.32 13.47 -3.77
C LYS A 45 4.90 12.77 -2.54
N ALA A 46 4.47 13.18 -1.35
CA ALA A 46 4.89 12.54 -0.10
C ALA A 46 4.40 11.08 -0.04
N ILE A 47 3.20 10.82 -0.51
CA ILE A 47 2.65 9.45 -0.63
C ILE A 47 3.54 8.60 -1.54
N VAL A 48 3.90 9.10 -2.72
CA VAL A 48 4.78 8.39 -3.65
C VAL A 48 6.12 8.06 -2.99
N GLU A 49 6.74 9.03 -2.31
CA GLU A 49 8.02 8.81 -1.63
C GLU A 49 7.91 7.80 -0.49
N GLY A 50 6.86 7.90 0.34
CA GLY A 50 6.66 6.95 1.44
C GLY A 50 6.42 5.54 0.94
N MET A 51 5.65 5.37 -0.13
CA MET A 51 5.43 4.08 -0.76
C MET A 51 6.72 3.53 -1.35
N ARG A 52 7.55 4.39 -1.96
CA ARG A 52 8.84 3.99 -2.50
C ARG A 52 9.77 3.45 -1.42
N GLN A 53 9.74 4.03 -0.23
CA GLN A 53 10.57 3.59 0.90
C GLN A 53 10.16 2.22 1.43
N ALA A 54 8.90 1.81 1.25
CA ALA A 54 8.39 0.52 1.67
C ALA A 54 8.51 -0.49 0.51
N ASP A 55 9.60 -1.24 0.47
CA ASP A 55 9.92 -2.10 -0.68
C ASP A 55 8.92 -3.24 -0.88
N THR A 56 8.20 -3.66 0.18
CA THR A 56 7.14 -4.66 0.05
C THR A 56 6.04 -4.24 -0.90
N LEU A 57 5.85 -2.94 -1.13
CA LEU A 57 4.84 -2.45 -2.06
C LEU A 57 5.24 -2.65 -3.53
N ARG A 58 6.51 -3.02 -3.78
CA ARG A 58 7.01 -3.34 -5.11
C ARG A 58 7.25 -4.83 -5.30
N MET A 59 6.56 -5.66 -4.53
CA MET A 59 6.68 -7.12 -4.64
C MET A 59 5.97 -7.65 -5.88
N ARG A 60 6.59 -8.65 -6.49
CA ARG A 60 5.97 -9.48 -7.51
C ARG A 60 5.94 -10.92 -7.02
N PHE A 61 4.95 -11.66 -7.50
CA PHE A 61 4.70 -13.04 -7.11
C PHE A 61 4.58 -13.92 -8.34
N VAL A 62 5.10 -15.14 -8.26
CA VAL A 62 4.96 -16.16 -9.32
C VAL A 62 4.82 -17.53 -8.68
N GLN A 63 3.96 -18.35 -9.25
CA GLN A 63 3.85 -19.75 -8.89
C GLN A 63 4.48 -20.61 -9.99
N GLU A 64 5.48 -21.40 -9.62
CA GLU A 64 6.17 -22.32 -10.53
C GLU A 64 6.36 -23.67 -9.83
N ASN A 65 5.98 -24.75 -10.50
CA ASN A 65 6.13 -26.12 -9.99
C ASN A 65 5.50 -26.33 -8.59
N GLY A 66 4.36 -25.66 -8.34
CA GLY A 66 3.65 -25.74 -7.07
C GLY A 66 4.21 -24.86 -5.96
N GLU A 67 5.31 -24.17 -6.19
CA GLU A 67 5.93 -23.26 -5.23
C GLU A 67 5.67 -21.81 -5.63
N VAL A 68 5.50 -20.94 -4.61
CA VAL A 68 5.29 -19.51 -4.84
C VAL A 68 6.56 -18.76 -4.45
N TRP A 69 7.01 -17.92 -5.38
CA TRP A 69 8.19 -17.08 -5.21
C TRP A 69 7.79 -15.61 -5.25
N GLN A 70 8.56 -14.80 -4.55
CA GLN A 70 8.38 -13.36 -4.55
C GLN A 70 9.72 -12.64 -4.66
N TRP A 71 9.68 -11.41 -5.17
CA TRP A 71 10.88 -10.56 -5.24
C TRP A 71 10.48 -9.09 -5.27
N VAL A 72 11.39 -8.23 -4.82
CA VAL A 72 11.23 -6.78 -4.94
C VAL A 72 11.60 -6.38 -6.35
N ASP A 73 10.68 -5.72 -7.05
CA ASP A 73 10.93 -5.19 -8.40
C ASP A 73 11.25 -3.70 -8.30
N ASP A 74 12.54 -3.36 -8.30
CA ASP A 74 13.00 -1.98 -8.20
C ASP A 74 12.60 -1.13 -9.40
N ALA A 75 12.27 -1.76 -10.53
CA ALA A 75 11.81 -1.07 -11.72
C ALA A 75 10.29 -0.80 -11.72
N MET A 76 9.57 -1.33 -10.74
CA MET A 76 8.12 -1.12 -10.65
C MET A 76 7.81 0.34 -10.30
N SER A 77 6.99 0.98 -11.13
CA SER A 77 6.42 2.28 -10.83
C SER A 77 5.17 2.11 -9.99
N LEU A 78 5.14 2.76 -8.82
CA LEU A 78 3.95 2.80 -8.00
C LEU A 78 2.98 3.87 -8.55
N PRO A 79 1.66 3.63 -8.48
CA PRO A 79 0.71 4.59 -9.00
C PRO A 79 0.75 5.89 -8.19
N GLU A 80 0.77 7.04 -8.89
CA GLU A 80 0.56 8.31 -8.22
C GLU A 80 -0.86 8.37 -7.68
N PRO A 81 -1.06 8.96 -6.48
CA PRO A 81 -2.42 9.15 -5.96
C PRO A 81 -3.22 10.05 -6.88
N SER A 82 -4.44 9.66 -7.21
CA SER A 82 -5.36 10.55 -7.88
C SER A 82 -5.89 11.57 -6.87
N VAL A 83 -6.05 12.82 -7.33
CA VAL A 83 -6.64 13.91 -6.56
C VAL A 83 -7.98 14.22 -7.20
N VAL A 84 -9.07 13.93 -6.51
CA VAL A 84 -10.42 14.06 -7.05
C VAL A 84 -11.29 14.86 -6.11
N ARG A 85 -12.42 15.37 -6.64
CA ARG A 85 -13.42 16.08 -5.88
C ARG A 85 -14.71 15.27 -5.81
N ALA A 86 -15.30 15.19 -4.63
CA ALA A 86 -16.62 14.60 -4.42
C ALA A 86 -17.55 15.65 -3.81
N GLU A 87 -18.79 15.66 -4.26
CA GLU A 87 -19.77 16.67 -3.82
C GLU A 87 -20.22 16.48 -2.37
N SER A 88 -20.04 15.26 -1.82
CA SER A 88 -20.50 14.93 -0.48
C SER A 88 -19.71 13.76 0.09
N HIS A 89 -19.90 13.52 1.39
CA HIS A 89 -19.39 12.31 2.05
C HIS A 89 -19.89 11.04 1.35
N ASP A 90 -21.17 10.98 0.99
CA ASP A 90 -21.72 9.79 0.35
C ASP A 90 -21.12 9.50 -1.01
N VAL A 91 -20.85 10.54 -1.80
CA VAL A 91 -20.15 10.39 -3.09
C VAL A 91 -18.71 9.90 -2.87
N ALA A 92 -18.01 10.45 -1.88
CA ALA A 92 -16.66 10.00 -1.52
C ALA A 92 -16.66 8.52 -1.10
N MET A 93 -17.61 8.10 -0.27
CA MET A 93 -17.75 6.70 0.15
C MET A 93 -18.02 5.78 -1.05
N ALA A 94 -18.82 6.24 -2.01
CA ALA A 94 -19.08 5.47 -3.23
C ALA A 94 -17.83 5.30 -4.09
N LEU A 95 -16.98 6.32 -4.19
CA LEU A 95 -15.70 6.24 -4.90
C LEU A 95 -14.78 5.20 -4.25
N MET A 96 -14.68 5.22 -2.93
CA MET A 96 -13.84 4.27 -2.19
C MET A 96 -14.38 2.84 -2.32
N ALA A 97 -15.69 2.66 -2.22
CA ALA A 97 -16.32 1.36 -2.39
C ALA A 97 -16.12 0.81 -3.80
N ALA A 98 -16.21 1.67 -4.83
CA ALA A 98 -15.97 1.26 -6.21
C ALA A 98 -14.55 0.76 -6.42
N ASP A 99 -13.55 1.40 -5.81
CA ASP A 99 -12.17 0.90 -5.85
C ASP A 99 -12.07 -0.47 -5.19
N LEU A 100 -12.57 -0.62 -3.97
CA LEU A 100 -12.44 -1.85 -3.20
C LEU A 100 -13.20 -3.02 -3.82
N ASN A 101 -14.25 -2.76 -4.60
CA ASN A 101 -15.07 -3.79 -5.24
C ASN A 101 -14.52 -4.29 -6.59
N GLN A 102 -13.36 -3.81 -7.02
CA GLN A 102 -12.69 -4.32 -8.20
C GLN A 102 -12.13 -5.73 -7.97
N ASN A 103 -11.66 -6.37 -9.04
CA ASN A 103 -10.86 -7.58 -8.90
C ASN A 103 -9.46 -7.18 -8.41
N LEU A 104 -9.20 -7.42 -7.13
CA LEU A 104 -7.95 -7.04 -6.45
C LEU A 104 -7.10 -8.24 -6.08
N ARG A 105 -7.32 -9.38 -6.74
CA ARG A 105 -6.46 -10.56 -6.56
C ARG A 105 -5.02 -10.23 -6.98
N VAL A 106 -4.08 -10.92 -6.35
CA VAL A 106 -2.64 -10.69 -6.60
C VAL A 106 -2.26 -10.86 -8.07
N ASP A 107 -2.98 -11.70 -8.81
CA ASP A 107 -2.74 -12.00 -10.21
C ASP A 107 -3.64 -11.22 -11.18
N SER A 108 -4.39 -10.23 -10.68
CA SER A 108 -5.36 -9.47 -11.49
C SER A 108 -4.71 -8.42 -12.40
N GLY A 109 -3.44 -8.10 -12.18
CA GLY A 109 -2.76 -6.99 -12.85
C GLY A 109 -3.05 -5.62 -12.23
N GLN A 110 -3.91 -5.53 -11.21
CA GLN A 110 -4.15 -4.30 -10.47
C GLN A 110 -3.00 -4.02 -9.50
N PRO A 111 -2.70 -2.74 -9.22
CA PRO A 111 -1.71 -2.41 -8.21
C PRO A 111 -2.07 -3.01 -6.84
N LEU A 112 -1.07 -3.52 -6.14
CA LEU A 112 -1.25 -4.09 -4.80
C LEU A 112 -1.28 -3.02 -3.71
N ALA A 113 -1.00 -1.76 -4.07
CA ALA A 113 -1.09 -0.59 -3.22
C ALA A 113 -1.71 0.55 -4.01
N PHE A 114 -2.63 1.29 -3.41
CA PHE A 114 -3.34 2.39 -4.07
C PHE A 114 -3.73 3.44 -3.06
N HIS A 115 -3.52 4.71 -3.42
CA HIS A 115 -3.94 5.85 -2.62
C HIS A 115 -4.76 6.82 -3.47
N GLN A 116 -5.70 7.50 -2.83
CA GLN A 116 -6.51 8.53 -3.45
C GLN A 116 -6.79 9.65 -2.45
N LEU A 117 -6.69 10.90 -2.90
CA LEU A 117 -7.06 12.06 -2.12
C LEU A 117 -8.38 12.60 -2.65
N ILE A 118 -9.40 12.66 -1.79
CA ILE A 118 -10.76 13.05 -2.17
C ILE A 118 -11.13 14.32 -1.41
N GLN A 119 -11.32 15.42 -2.14
CA GLN A 119 -11.80 16.66 -1.56
C GLN A 119 -13.33 16.63 -1.47
N VAL A 120 -13.86 16.76 -0.24
CA VAL A 120 -15.31 16.76 -0.01
C VAL A 120 -15.85 18.15 0.34
N GLY A 121 -14.96 19.12 0.51
CA GLY A 121 -15.30 20.50 0.83
C GLY A 121 -14.06 21.34 0.97
N GLU A 122 -14.23 22.65 1.21
CA GLU A 122 -13.10 23.54 1.49
C GLU A 122 -12.43 23.11 2.80
N GLY A 123 -11.11 22.87 2.74
CA GLY A 123 -10.35 22.40 3.90
C GLY A 123 -10.81 21.07 4.46
N HIS A 124 -11.44 20.23 3.63
CA HIS A 124 -11.97 18.93 4.07
C HIS A 124 -11.66 17.86 3.03
N TRP A 125 -10.83 16.88 3.43
CA TRP A 125 -10.29 15.85 2.56
C TRP A 125 -10.41 14.49 3.19
N TYR A 126 -10.53 13.44 2.35
CA TYR A 126 -10.33 12.05 2.75
C TYR A 126 -9.09 11.52 2.04
N TRP A 127 -8.20 10.91 2.81
CA TRP A 127 -7.04 10.20 2.31
C TRP A 127 -7.35 8.72 2.37
N TYR A 128 -7.64 8.13 1.21
CA TYR A 128 -7.99 6.72 1.05
C TYR A 128 -6.74 5.92 0.71
N GLN A 129 -6.61 4.73 1.35
CA GLN A 129 -5.51 3.79 1.15
C GLN A 129 -6.06 2.39 1.02
N ARG A 130 -5.54 1.64 0.06
CA ARG A 130 -5.86 0.23 -0.14
C ARG A 130 -4.59 -0.55 -0.41
N TYR A 131 -4.44 -1.73 0.26
CA TYR A 131 -3.30 -2.62 0.09
C TYR A 131 -3.76 -4.07 0.03
N HIS A 132 -3.06 -4.87 -0.76
CA HIS A 132 -3.23 -6.33 -0.70
C HIS A 132 -2.51 -6.85 0.56
N HIS A 133 -3.13 -7.81 1.24
CA HIS A 133 -2.62 -8.33 2.51
C HIS A 133 -1.29 -9.08 2.38
N LEU A 134 -0.93 -9.52 1.17
CA LEU A 134 0.39 -10.13 0.93
C LEU A 134 1.55 -9.14 1.06
N VAL A 135 1.32 -7.84 0.86
CA VAL A 135 2.37 -6.83 0.90
C VAL A 135 2.33 -5.95 2.16
N VAL A 136 1.28 -6.04 2.96
CA VAL A 136 1.18 -5.34 4.25
C VAL A 136 0.54 -6.22 5.30
N ASP A 137 0.92 -5.99 6.55
CA ASP A 137 0.27 -6.56 7.71
C ASP A 137 -0.31 -5.45 8.60
N GLY A 138 -0.88 -5.82 9.75
CA GLY A 138 -1.48 -4.86 10.67
C GLY A 138 -0.51 -3.88 11.29
N PHE A 139 0.80 -4.14 11.24
CA PHE A 139 1.84 -3.22 11.76
C PHE A 139 2.40 -2.32 10.68
N SER A 140 2.58 -2.83 9.47
CA SER A 140 3.17 -2.04 8.37
C SER A 140 2.20 -1.00 7.82
N PHE A 141 0.89 -1.26 7.82
CA PHE A 141 -0.11 -0.32 7.31
C PHE A 141 -0.03 1.03 8.07
N PRO A 142 -0.14 1.06 9.42
CA PRO A 142 -0.01 2.33 10.15
C PRO A 142 1.38 2.95 10.03
N ALA A 143 2.44 2.13 9.92
CA ALA A 143 3.80 2.64 9.78
C ALA A 143 3.99 3.39 8.47
N ILE A 144 3.42 2.89 7.36
CA ILE A 144 3.46 3.57 6.07
C ILE A 144 2.74 4.92 6.17
N THR A 145 1.56 4.96 6.76
CA THR A 145 0.79 6.19 6.95
C THR A 145 1.57 7.22 7.77
N ARG A 146 2.18 6.81 8.88
CA ARG A 146 2.99 7.70 9.71
C ARG A 146 4.20 8.25 8.97
N GLN A 147 4.87 7.41 8.19
CA GLN A 147 6.04 7.85 7.43
C GLN A 147 5.66 8.86 6.35
N ILE A 148 4.57 8.64 5.65
CA ILE A 148 4.05 9.59 4.66
C ILE A 148 3.73 10.94 5.33
N ALA A 149 3.07 10.92 6.48
CA ALA A 149 2.77 12.14 7.23
C ALA A 149 4.04 12.88 7.66
N ALA A 150 5.07 12.14 8.09
CA ALA A 150 6.36 12.73 8.45
C ALA A 150 7.04 13.38 7.25
N ILE A 151 7.02 12.72 6.09
CA ILE A 151 7.60 13.27 4.84
C ILE A 151 6.87 14.56 4.45
N TYR A 152 5.54 14.54 4.46
CA TYR A 152 4.72 15.71 4.12
C TYR A 152 5.05 16.89 5.03
N ARG A 153 5.14 16.64 6.33
CA ARG A 153 5.42 17.68 7.32
C ARG A 153 6.83 18.24 7.15
N ALA A 154 7.82 17.37 6.92
CA ALA A 154 9.20 17.80 6.68
C ALA A 154 9.29 18.69 5.43
N TRP A 155 8.65 18.28 4.34
CA TRP A 155 8.67 19.02 3.09
C TRP A 155 7.94 20.37 3.19
N GLN A 156 6.84 20.43 3.97
CA GLN A 156 6.17 21.72 4.26
C GLN A 156 7.10 22.70 4.95
N ASN A 157 8.00 22.20 5.79
CA ASN A 157 8.93 23.02 6.57
C ASN A 157 10.29 23.22 5.88
N GLY A 158 10.43 22.77 4.64
CA GLY A 158 11.70 22.85 3.91
C GLY A 158 12.81 21.98 4.48
N GLU A 159 12.46 20.95 5.23
CA GLU A 159 13.40 20.02 5.84
C GLU A 159 13.72 18.84 4.91
N PRO A 160 14.87 18.16 5.13
CA PRO A 160 15.20 16.96 4.36
C PRO A 160 14.17 15.85 4.53
N THR A 161 14.07 14.99 3.51
CA THR A 161 13.22 13.81 3.56
C THR A 161 13.62 12.90 4.71
N PRO A 162 12.68 12.53 5.61
CA PRO A 162 12.97 11.59 6.68
C PRO A 162 13.46 10.25 6.14
N ALA A 163 14.45 9.66 6.80
CA ALA A 163 14.97 8.36 6.43
C ALA A 163 13.90 7.28 6.59
N SER A 164 13.97 6.26 5.73
CA SER A 164 13.04 5.13 5.79
C SER A 164 13.17 4.37 7.11
N PRO A 165 12.06 4.15 7.84
CA PRO A 165 12.08 3.31 9.02
C PRO A 165 11.91 1.82 8.69
N PHE A 166 11.73 1.48 7.40
CA PHE A 166 11.38 0.13 6.99
C PHE A 166 12.63 -0.74 6.81
N THR A 167 12.57 -1.95 7.35
CA THR A 167 13.60 -2.96 7.13
C THR A 167 13.47 -3.49 5.71
N PRO A 168 14.57 -3.62 4.95
CA PRO A 168 14.52 -4.26 3.63
C PRO A 168 13.91 -5.66 3.73
N PHE A 169 13.02 -6.00 2.78
CA PHE A 169 12.25 -7.24 2.86
C PHE A 169 13.15 -8.48 2.82
N VAL A 170 14.25 -8.43 2.10
CA VAL A 170 15.21 -9.55 2.05
C VAL A 170 15.74 -9.89 3.46
N GLU A 171 16.00 -8.88 4.28
CA GLU A 171 16.45 -9.07 5.67
C GLU A 171 15.35 -9.69 6.54
N VAL A 172 14.10 -9.30 6.31
CA VAL A 172 12.95 -9.89 7.00
C VAL A 172 12.84 -11.40 6.71
N VAL A 173 13.01 -11.78 5.44
CA VAL A 173 12.99 -13.20 5.04
C VAL A 173 14.14 -13.98 5.66
N GLU A 174 15.35 -13.43 5.63
CA GLU A 174 16.53 -14.05 6.23
C GLU A 174 16.35 -14.27 7.72
N GLU A 175 15.81 -13.28 8.42
CA GLU A 175 15.52 -13.38 9.85
C GLU A 175 14.48 -14.47 10.14
N TYR A 176 13.40 -14.48 9.37
CA TYR A 176 12.36 -15.50 9.49
C TYR A 176 12.93 -16.92 9.31
N GLN A 177 13.79 -17.11 8.33
CA GLN A 177 14.42 -18.40 8.06
C GLN A 177 15.33 -18.82 9.22
N ARG A 178 16.07 -17.89 9.82
CA ARG A 178 16.92 -18.20 10.99
C ARG A 178 16.13 -18.66 12.21
N TYR A 179 14.95 -18.11 12.44
CA TYR A 179 14.08 -18.51 13.56
C TYR A 179 13.40 -19.86 13.32
N ARG A 180 13.33 -20.28 12.09
CA ARG A 180 12.64 -21.50 11.70
C ARG A 180 13.57 -22.73 11.79
N ASP A 181 14.88 -22.55 11.62
CA ASP A 181 15.91 -23.57 11.72
C ASP A 181 16.41 -23.73 13.16
#